data_b22c176b20cc44ce793a9b783f62c35f
#
_entry.id   b22c176b20cc44ce793a9b783f62c35f
#
_cell.length_a   1.000
_cell.length_b   1.000
_cell.length_c   1.000
_cell.angle_alpha   90.00
_cell.angle_beta   90.00
_cell.angle_gamma   90.00
#
_symmetry.space_group_name_H-M   'P 1'
#
loop_
_entity.id
_entity.type
_entity.pdbx_description
1 polymer ?
#
loop_
_entity_poly.entity_id
_entity_poly.type
_entity_poly.pdbx_seq_one_letter_code
_entity_poly.pdbx_strand_id
1 'polypeptide(L)'
;MAQYITSNAAPRNVYSTMLQKGFKKTEIKALFQSSGTFHTRSKNALQIAIVDEAHRLREKSGMYQNEGEDQIKEIINASLFSVFFIDRNQRVTFKDAGTIDKILKFSTEQKALIYEGALESQFRCNGSEGYLAWLDNVLQITETANYDGFEGDYDFRIFDDPNTMYAAIKAKNEINNKSRVLAGYCWDWPKEGRTSSLVKDIQIPEHNFGISWNLGNSTTYAIDPDSINEAGCIHTTQGLEFEYVGVIIGDDLRYENSKLIVDINKRAKTDQSIKGIKKLLKENPEEGYRIANEIVKNTYRTLMTRGQKGCYIYCTNKGLANYFKLAYNHQLSYTYDESQVVLAEQPLAADKTSSNTIK
;
A
#
# COMPACT_ATOMS: atom_id res chain seq x y z
N MET A 1 17.37 -4.52 25.05
CA MET A 1 17.60 -3.78 23.80
C MET A 1 16.32 -3.85 22.96
N ALA A 2 15.85 -2.73 22.40
CA ALA A 2 14.73 -2.69 21.48
C ALA A 2 15.22 -2.63 20.02
N GLN A 3 14.48 -3.26 19.10
CA GLN A 3 14.78 -3.20 17.67
C GLN A 3 13.50 -2.96 16.85
N TYR A 4 13.63 -2.08 15.84
CA TYR A 4 12.63 -1.86 14.80
C TYR A 4 12.96 -2.75 13.61
N ILE A 5 12.01 -3.56 13.21
CA ILE A 5 12.19 -4.65 12.25
C ILE A 5 11.23 -4.43 11.09
N THR A 6 11.73 -4.38 9.89
CA THR A 6 10.91 -4.37 8.68
C THR A 6 11.61 -5.07 7.53
N SER A 7 10.86 -5.78 6.70
CA SER A 7 11.37 -6.43 5.49
C SER A 7 11.81 -5.42 4.44
N ASN A 8 11.18 -4.22 4.41
CA ASN A 8 11.46 -3.20 3.41
C ASN A 8 12.73 -2.40 3.75
N ALA A 9 13.65 -2.26 2.79
CA ALA A 9 14.87 -1.49 2.95
C ALA A 9 14.65 0.03 2.87
N ALA A 10 13.67 0.51 2.08
CA ALA A 10 13.45 1.92 1.85
C ALA A 10 13.16 2.72 3.13
N PRO A 11 12.20 2.35 4.01
CA PRO A 11 12.01 3.05 5.27
C PRO A 11 13.25 3.04 6.16
N ARG A 12 13.95 1.88 6.25
CA ARG A 12 15.18 1.80 7.05
C ARG A 12 16.26 2.76 6.59
N ASN A 13 16.45 2.90 5.27
CA ASN A 13 17.43 3.80 4.69
C ASN A 13 17.08 5.26 4.95
N VAL A 14 15.81 5.64 4.75
CA VAL A 14 15.31 6.99 5.00
C VAL A 14 15.44 7.35 6.48
N TYR A 15 14.94 6.53 7.38
CA TYR A 15 15.03 6.78 8.83
C TYR A 15 16.48 6.81 9.30
N SER A 16 17.33 5.90 8.81
CA SER A 16 18.76 5.91 9.14
C SER A 16 19.42 7.20 8.71
N THR A 17 19.12 7.70 7.51
CA THR A 17 19.68 8.95 6.98
C THR A 17 19.22 10.16 7.80
N MET A 18 17.93 10.21 8.14
CA MET A 18 17.37 11.30 8.93
C MET A 18 17.96 11.35 10.37
N LEU A 19 18.09 10.19 11.00
CA LEU A 19 18.57 10.08 12.39
C LEU A 19 20.09 10.31 12.53
N GLN A 20 20.88 10.17 11.46
CA GLN A 20 22.33 10.46 11.50
C GLN A 20 22.66 11.91 11.85
N LYS A 21 21.67 12.81 11.80
CA LYS A 21 21.85 14.21 12.27
C LYS A 21 22.00 14.33 13.79
N GLY A 22 21.55 13.34 14.56
CA GLY A 22 21.56 13.40 16.04
C GLY A 22 22.08 12.13 16.74
N PHE A 23 22.26 11.02 16.02
CA PHE A 23 22.64 9.73 16.60
C PHE A 23 23.84 9.11 15.89
N LYS A 24 24.61 8.30 16.61
CA LYS A 24 25.73 7.58 16.02
C LYS A 24 25.26 6.49 15.05
N LYS A 25 25.97 6.31 13.94
CA LYS A 25 25.66 5.31 12.92
C LYS A 25 25.55 3.88 13.49
N THR A 26 26.35 3.57 14.51
CA THR A 26 26.33 2.27 15.20
C THR A 26 25.04 2.06 15.99
N GLU A 27 24.51 3.08 16.65
CA GLU A 27 23.25 3.04 17.41
C GLU A 27 22.07 2.88 16.46
N ILE A 28 22.07 3.64 15.37
CA ILE A 28 21.03 3.53 14.31
C ILE A 28 21.02 2.13 13.70
N LYS A 29 22.21 1.59 13.35
CA LYS A 29 22.33 0.25 12.79
C LYS A 29 21.90 -0.83 13.78
N ALA A 30 22.09 -0.63 15.08
CA ALA A 30 21.62 -1.56 16.12
C ALA A 30 20.10 -1.51 16.29
N LEU A 31 19.48 -0.34 16.07
CA LEU A 31 18.03 -0.14 16.19
C LEU A 31 17.27 -0.74 15.00
N PHE A 32 17.69 -0.44 13.76
CA PHE A 32 16.97 -0.86 12.54
C PHE A 32 17.51 -2.17 11.98
N GLN A 33 16.65 -3.19 11.92
CA GLN A 33 17.03 -4.53 11.48
C GLN A 33 16.14 -5.02 10.32
N SER A 34 16.72 -5.90 9.50
CA SER A 34 15.96 -6.67 8.52
C SER A 34 15.35 -7.90 9.16
N SER A 35 14.12 -8.26 8.80
CA SER A 35 13.44 -9.46 9.29
C SER A 35 14.20 -10.76 9.00
N GLY A 36 14.97 -10.81 7.91
CA GLY A 36 15.73 -11.99 7.49
C GLY A 36 16.97 -12.33 8.34
N THR A 37 17.26 -11.59 9.41
CA THR A 37 18.43 -11.84 10.28
C THR A 37 18.09 -12.58 11.58
N PHE A 38 16.84 -13.01 11.75
CA PHE A 38 16.37 -13.54 13.03
C PHE A 38 16.50 -15.06 13.16
N HIS A 39 16.63 -15.80 12.08
CA HIS A 39 16.77 -17.26 12.06
C HIS A 39 18.01 -17.79 12.82
N THR A 40 19.05 -16.98 12.97
CA THR A 40 20.26 -17.35 13.72
C THR A 40 20.28 -16.87 15.18
N ARG A 41 19.27 -16.14 15.61
CA ARG A 41 19.25 -15.55 16.96
C ARG A 41 18.82 -16.56 18.01
N SER A 42 19.50 -16.51 19.15
CA SER A 42 19.10 -17.30 20.32
C SER A 42 17.77 -16.82 20.90
N LYS A 43 17.09 -17.71 21.59
CA LYS A 43 15.82 -17.41 22.29
C LYS A 43 16.02 -16.24 23.26
N ASN A 44 15.06 -15.29 23.23
CA ASN A 44 15.02 -14.13 24.11
C ASN A 44 16.26 -13.22 24.05
N ALA A 45 16.96 -13.20 22.91
CA ALA A 45 18.13 -12.32 22.70
C ALA A 45 17.76 -10.83 22.70
N LEU A 46 16.49 -10.50 22.46
CA LEU A 46 15.97 -9.13 22.49
C LEU A 46 14.95 -8.94 23.61
N GLN A 47 14.92 -7.75 24.17
CA GLN A 47 13.85 -7.34 25.08
C GLN A 47 12.57 -7.00 24.32
N ILE A 48 12.69 -6.19 23.26
CA ILE A 48 11.54 -5.71 22.48
C ILE A 48 11.86 -5.80 20.98
N ALA A 49 10.95 -6.41 20.23
CA ALA A 49 10.89 -6.39 18.77
C ALA A 49 9.66 -5.59 18.33
N ILE A 50 9.85 -4.51 17.59
CA ILE A 50 8.79 -3.73 16.95
C ILE A 50 8.83 -4.06 15.45
N VAL A 51 7.84 -4.79 14.98
CA VAL A 51 7.77 -5.30 13.60
C VAL A 51 6.77 -4.47 12.82
N ASP A 52 7.28 -3.69 11.90
CA ASP A 52 6.48 -2.88 10.99
C ASP A 52 6.28 -3.58 9.65
N GLU A 53 5.13 -3.33 9.00
CA GLU A 53 4.74 -3.97 7.76
C GLU A 53 4.80 -5.52 7.87
N ALA A 54 4.23 -6.07 8.97
CA ALA A 54 4.37 -7.50 9.27
C ALA A 54 3.75 -8.42 8.21
N HIS A 55 2.80 -7.93 7.39
CA HIS A 55 2.28 -8.65 6.22
C HIS A 55 3.37 -8.99 5.19
N ARG A 56 4.51 -8.28 5.20
CA ARG A 56 5.65 -8.52 4.30
C ARG A 56 6.66 -9.53 4.79
N LEU A 57 6.47 -10.09 5.99
CA LEU A 57 7.32 -11.17 6.48
C LEU A 57 7.20 -12.41 5.58
N ARG A 58 8.26 -13.16 5.49
CA ARG A 58 8.38 -14.34 4.62
C ARG A 58 8.44 -15.62 5.43
N GLU A 59 8.14 -16.74 4.78
CA GLU A 59 8.33 -18.04 5.40
C GLU A 59 9.81 -18.30 5.64
N LYS A 60 10.66 -18.07 4.63
CA LYS A 60 12.09 -18.32 4.76
C LYS A 60 12.93 -17.10 4.45
N SER A 61 14.07 -17.04 5.10
CA SER A 61 15.10 -16.02 4.93
C SER A 61 16.15 -16.44 3.90
N GLY A 62 17.16 -15.58 3.68
CA GLY A 62 18.25 -15.82 2.73
C GLY A 62 17.90 -15.44 1.28
N MET A 63 18.94 -15.31 0.46
CA MET A 63 18.80 -14.93 -0.95
C MET A 63 17.99 -15.97 -1.74
N TYR A 64 18.17 -17.24 -1.42
CA TYR A 64 17.48 -18.37 -2.08
C TYR A 64 16.26 -18.84 -1.31
N GLN A 65 15.86 -18.15 -0.22
CA GLN A 65 14.74 -18.53 0.65
C GLN A 65 14.88 -19.97 1.19
N ASN A 66 16.03 -20.30 1.67
CA ASN A 66 16.41 -21.63 2.17
C ASN A 66 16.92 -21.59 3.63
N GLU A 67 16.91 -20.41 4.27
CA GLU A 67 17.37 -20.20 5.63
C GLU A 67 16.17 -20.01 6.57
N GLY A 68 16.24 -20.59 7.76
CA GLY A 68 15.20 -20.50 8.78
C GLY A 68 13.94 -21.32 8.48
N GLU A 69 12.91 -21.05 9.25
CA GLU A 69 11.61 -21.73 9.16
C GLU A 69 10.48 -20.77 8.77
N ASP A 70 10.25 -19.72 9.59
CA ASP A 70 9.27 -18.66 9.36
C ASP A 70 9.70 -17.41 10.13
N GLN A 71 9.76 -16.27 9.46
CA GLN A 71 10.26 -15.02 10.04
C GLN A 71 9.43 -14.55 11.25
N ILE A 72 8.12 -14.84 11.28
CA ILE A 72 7.27 -14.52 12.43
C ILE A 72 7.70 -15.37 13.63
N LYS A 73 7.83 -16.69 13.44
CA LYS A 73 8.26 -17.63 14.48
C LYS A 73 9.64 -17.27 15.02
N GLU A 74 10.57 -16.91 14.14
CA GLU A 74 11.95 -16.54 14.48
C GLU A 74 12.00 -15.26 15.31
N ILE A 75 11.21 -14.23 14.95
CA ILE A 75 11.14 -12.97 15.70
C ILE A 75 10.52 -13.18 17.07
N ILE A 76 9.42 -13.93 17.16
CA ILE A 76 8.77 -14.25 18.44
C ILE A 76 9.75 -15.03 19.35
N ASN A 77 10.44 -16.03 18.81
CA ASN A 77 11.43 -16.79 19.59
C ASN A 77 12.60 -15.93 20.08
N ALA A 78 13.05 -14.97 19.27
CA ALA A 78 14.20 -14.12 19.57
C ALA A 78 13.90 -13.00 20.57
N SER A 79 12.65 -12.71 20.91
CA SER A 79 12.26 -11.54 21.70
C SER A 79 11.42 -11.92 22.94
N LEU A 80 11.60 -11.16 24.02
CA LEU A 80 10.75 -11.27 25.22
C LEU A 80 9.38 -10.63 25.00
N PHE A 81 9.33 -9.56 24.21
CA PHE A 81 8.11 -8.85 23.83
C PHE A 81 8.16 -8.47 22.36
N SER A 82 7.12 -8.78 21.60
CA SER A 82 7.02 -8.45 20.19
C SER A 82 5.70 -7.74 19.87
N VAL A 83 5.79 -6.67 19.10
CA VAL A 83 4.65 -5.93 18.56
C VAL A 83 4.67 -6.08 17.05
N PHE A 84 3.57 -6.52 16.46
CA PHE A 84 3.41 -6.67 15.03
C PHE A 84 2.36 -5.68 14.51
N PHE A 85 2.80 -4.73 13.67
CA PHE A 85 1.89 -3.87 12.93
C PHE A 85 1.61 -4.53 11.58
N ILE A 86 0.36 -4.86 11.32
CA ILE A 86 -0.08 -5.59 10.14
C ILE A 86 -1.30 -4.94 9.51
N ASP A 87 -1.28 -4.81 8.19
CA ASP A 87 -2.42 -4.37 7.37
C ASP A 87 -2.71 -5.46 6.33
N ARG A 88 -3.91 -6.06 6.40
CA ARG A 88 -4.31 -7.15 5.49
C ARG A 88 -4.38 -6.72 4.03
N ASN A 89 -4.67 -5.45 3.78
CA ASN A 89 -4.87 -4.90 2.43
C ASN A 89 -3.57 -4.34 1.81
N GLN A 90 -2.41 -4.61 2.41
CA GLN A 90 -1.10 -4.19 1.90
C GLN A 90 -0.19 -5.33 1.45
N ARG A 91 -0.73 -6.53 1.24
CA ARG A 91 0.02 -7.59 0.56
C ARG A 91 0.25 -7.22 -0.90
N VAL A 92 1.51 -7.08 -1.30
CA VAL A 92 1.91 -6.60 -2.64
C VAL A 92 2.88 -7.54 -3.35
N THR A 93 3.28 -8.65 -2.72
CA THR A 93 4.08 -9.68 -3.38
C THR A 93 3.55 -11.08 -3.10
N PHE A 94 3.77 -12.00 -4.06
CA PHE A 94 3.40 -13.41 -3.90
C PHE A 94 4.08 -14.08 -2.70
N LYS A 95 5.26 -13.58 -2.32
CA LYS A 95 6.08 -14.13 -1.24
C LYS A 95 5.78 -13.54 0.13
N ASP A 96 4.91 -12.54 0.21
CA ASP A 96 4.45 -11.97 1.48
C ASP A 96 3.60 -13.04 2.20
N ALA A 97 4.07 -13.49 3.35
CA ALA A 97 3.49 -14.62 4.09
C ALA A 97 3.01 -14.25 5.50
N GLY A 98 3.17 -12.96 5.89
CA GLY A 98 2.75 -12.47 7.19
C GLY A 98 1.23 -12.39 7.29
N THR A 99 0.65 -13.12 8.23
CA THR A 99 -0.80 -13.11 8.51
C THR A 99 -1.04 -13.07 10.02
N ILE A 100 -2.20 -12.56 10.43
CA ILE A 100 -2.63 -12.56 11.83
C ILE A 100 -2.67 -13.99 12.36
N ASP A 101 -3.21 -14.93 11.57
CA ASP A 101 -3.33 -16.34 11.97
C ASP A 101 -1.96 -16.97 12.28
N LYS A 102 -0.92 -16.65 11.48
CA LYS A 102 0.44 -17.11 11.75
C LYS A 102 1.03 -16.49 13.03
N ILE A 103 0.79 -15.19 13.25
CA ILE A 103 1.24 -14.51 14.47
C ILE A 103 0.59 -15.18 15.70
N LEU A 104 -0.71 -15.38 15.68
CA LEU A 104 -1.45 -16.03 16.77
C LEU A 104 -0.97 -17.47 16.99
N LYS A 105 -0.83 -18.24 15.90
CA LYS A 105 -0.34 -19.62 15.96
C LYS A 105 1.02 -19.72 16.64
N PHE A 106 2.02 -18.98 16.16
CA PHE A 106 3.37 -19.07 16.70
C PHE A 106 3.50 -18.47 18.10
N SER A 107 2.69 -17.45 18.43
CA SER A 107 2.61 -16.91 19.79
C SER A 107 2.05 -17.94 20.77
N THR A 108 1.00 -18.67 20.38
CA THR A 108 0.40 -19.75 21.18
C THR A 108 1.38 -20.92 21.38
N GLU A 109 2.10 -21.33 20.33
CA GLU A 109 3.13 -22.36 20.41
C GLU A 109 4.25 -22.01 21.42
N GLN A 110 4.59 -20.71 21.52
CA GLN A 110 5.57 -20.20 22.50
C GLN A 110 4.96 -19.90 23.87
N LYS A 111 3.66 -20.16 24.10
CA LYS A 111 2.91 -19.86 25.32
C LYS A 111 3.00 -18.39 25.74
N ALA A 112 3.02 -17.49 24.75
CA ALA A 112 3.05 -16.06 24.98
C ALA A 112 1.68 -15.54 25.42
N LEU A 113 1.68 -14.47 26.22
CA LEU A 113 0.47 -13.67 26.45
C LEU A 113 0.22 -12.84 25.20
N ILE A 114 -1.01 -12.87 24.70
CA ILE A 114 -1.41 -12.21 23.44
C ILE A 114 -2.36 -11.08 23.77
N TYR A 115 -2.08 -9.91 23.20
CA TYR A 115 -2.95 -8.73 23.23
C TYR A 115 -3.18 -8.30 21.78
N GLU A 116 -4.43 -8.10 21.41
CA GLU A 116 -4.81 -7.59 20.11
C GLU A 116 -5.38 -6.19 20.25
N GLY A 117 -5.03 -5.30 19.33
CA GLY A 117 -5.54 -3.94 19.24
C GLY A 117 -5.70 -3.51 17.80
N ALA A 118 -6.66 -2.64 17.55
CA ALA A 118 -6.85 -1.99 16.28
C ALA A 118 -6.46 -0.51 16.37
N LEU A 119 -5.77 -0.01 15.35
CA LEU A 119 -5.55 1.42 15.19
C LEU A 119 -6.76 1.97 14.43
N GLU A 120 -7.67 2.62 15.14
CA GLU A 120 -8.91 3.16 14.57
C GLU A 120 -8.70 4.51 13.89
N SER A 121 -7.76 5.31 14.39
CA SER A 121 -7.49 6.64 13.82
C SER A 121 -6.72 6.55 12.51
N GLN A 122 -7.31 7.05 11.44
CA GLN A 122 -6.67 7.13 10.13
C GLN A 122 -5.94 8.47 9.98
N PHE A 123 -4.62 8.41 9.76
CA PHE A 123 -3.79 9.59 9.51
C PHE A 123 -3.34 9.70 8.04
N ARG A 124 -3.46 8.60 7.27
CA ARG A 124 -3.16 8.64 5.84
C ARG A 124 -4.20 9.46 5.09
N CYS A 125 -3.82 10.00 3.97
CA CYS A 125 -4.72 10.78 3.12
C CYS A 125 -5.43 11.90 3.89
N ASN A 126 -4.70 12.58 4.79
CA ASN A 126 -5.23 13.65 5.64
C ASN A 126 -6.41 13.21 6.55
N GLY A 127 -6.47 11.92 6.89
CA GLY A 127 -7.59 11.37 7.66
C GLY A 127 -8.87 11.15 6.86
N SER A 128 -8.82 11.29 5.54
CA SER A 128 -10.01 11.11 4.69
C SER A 128 -10.41 9.64 4.58
N GLU A 129 -11.32 9.20 5.46
CA GLU A 129 -11.91 7.85 5.42
C GLU A 129 -12.76 7.67 4.16
N GLY A 130 -13.44 8.73 3.70
CA GLY A 130 -14.23 8.72 2.47
C GLY A 130 -13.39 8.40 1.24
N TYR A 131 -12.18 8.99 1.12
CA TYR A 131 -11.27 8.65 0.01
C TYR A 131 -10.82 7.18 0.05
N LEU A 132 -10.49 6.66 1.21
CA LEU A 132 -10.05 5.27 1.36
C LEU A 132 -11.19 4.29 1.05
N ALA A 133 -12.38 4.56 1.56
CA ALA A 133 -13.56 3.75 1.27
C ALA A 133 -13.92 3.77 -0.22
N TRP A 134 -13.90 4.96 -0.84
CA TRP A 134 -14.08 5.11 -2.28
C TRP A 134 -13.03 4.33 -3.07
N LEU A 135 -11.75 4.45 -2.69
CA LEU A 135 -10.65 3.77 -3.36
C LEU A 135 -10.78 2.24 -3.27
N ASP A 136 -11.12 1.72 -2.10
CA ASP A 136 -11.34 0.28 -1.89
C ASP A 136 -12.51 -0.23 -2.73
N ASN A 137 -13.55 0.57 -2.89
CA ASN A 137 -14.70 0.22 -3.73
C ASN A 137 -14.36 0.28 -5.23
N VAL A 138 -13.74 1.34 -5.74
CA VAL A 138 -13.43 1.45 -7.18
C VAL A 138 -12.39 0.44 -7.61
N LEU A 139 -11.47 0.04 -6.73
CA LEU A 139 -10.57 -1.08 -6.98
C LEU A 139 -11.23 -2.44 -6.75
N GLN A 140 -12.49 -2.49 -6.32
CA GLN A 140 -13.23 -3.71 -6.01
C GLN A 140 -12.46 -4.61 -5.02
N ILE A 141 -11.90 -4.01 -3.96
CA ILE A 141 -11.24 -4.69 -2.84
C ILE A 141 -12.29 -4.97 -1.76
N THR A 142 -13.07 -3.95 -1.39
CA THR A 142 -14.14 -4.06 -0.41
C THR A 142 -15.34 -3.23 -0.90
N GLU A 143 -16.51 -3.84 -0.96
CA GLU A 143 -17.74 -3.11 -1.20
C GLU A 143 -18.09 -2.28 0.05
N THR A 144 -18.43 -1.01 -0.15
CA THR A 144 -18.92 -0.14 0.92
C THR A 144 -20.14 0.62 0.46
N ALA A 145 -21.11 0.75 1.34
CA ALA A 145 -22.31 1.56 1.11
C ALA A 145 -22.12 3.02 1.56
N ASN A 146 -21.10 3.29 2.38
CA ASN A 146 -20.84 4.63 2.92
C ASN A 146 -19.81 5.33 2.04
N TYR A 147 -20.31 6.12 1.11
CA TYR A 147 -19.51 7.09 0.37
C TYR A 147 -19.75 8.47 0.98
N ASP A 148 -19.19 8.73 2.13
CA ASP A 148 -19.08 10.11 2.59
C ASP A 148 -18.11 10.80 1.63
N GLY A 149 -18.56 11.86 0.96
CA GLY A 149 -17.75 12.60 0.02
C GLY A 149 -16.40 12.99 0.65
N PHE A 150 -15.34 12.97 -0.15
CA PHE A 150 -14.01 13.40 0.32
C PHE A 150 -13.56 14.71 -0.35
N GLU A 151 -14.49 15.39 -1.01
CA GLU A 151 -14.24 16.68 -1.63
C GLU A 151 -13.95 17.74 -0.58
N GLY A 152 -12.87 18.46 -0.82
CA GLY A 152 -12.39 19.46 0.13
C GLY A 152 -11.40 18.92 1.17
N ASP A 153 -11.45 17.63 1.48
CA ASP A 153 -10.55 17.01 2.46
C ASP A 153 -9.30 16.43 1.81
N TYR A 154 -9.40 15.97 0.55
CA TYR A 154 -8.32 15.32 -0.17
C TYR A 154 -8.29 15.72 -1.65
N ASP A 155 -7.14 16.22 -2.13
CA ASP A 155 -6.96 16.69 -3.53
C ASP A 155 -6.74 15.49 -4.47
N PHE A 156 -7.83 14.90 -4.96
CA PHE A 156 -7.78 13.80 -5.94
C PHE A 156 -8.06 14.30 -7.35
N ARG A 157 -7.19 13.93 -8.32
CA ARG A 157 -7.35 14.35 -9.73
C ARG A 157 -7.01 13.22 -10.68
N ILE A 158 -7.75 13.18 -11.81
CA ILE A 158 -7.54 12.25 -12.92
C ILE A 158 -7.10 13.04 -14.14
N PHE A 159 -5.96 12.69 -14.70
CA PHE A 159 -5.36 13.39 -15.84
C PHE A 159 -5.47 12.53 -17.11
N ASP A 160 -5.76 13.18 -18.24
CA ASP A 160 -5.76 12.55 -19.56
C ASP A 160 -4.38 12.57 -20.24
N ASP A 161 -3.46 13.39 -19.72
CA ASP A 161 -2.10 13.55 -20.22
C ASP A 161 -1.09 13.41 -19.07
N PRO A 162 -0.16 12.43 -19.14
CA PRO A 162 0.85 12.21 -18.12
C PRO A 162 1.83 13.37 -17.99
N ASN A 163 2.04 14.18 -19.04
CA ASN A 163 2.89 15.38 -18.97
C ASN A 163 2.27 16.43 -18.04
N THR A 164 0.97 16.66 -18.15
CA THR A 164 0.26 17.63 -17.29
C THR A 164 0.20 17.14 -15.83
N MET A 165 -0.02 15.84 -15.59
CA MET A 165 0.08 15.26 -14.26
C MET A 165 1.49 15.43 -13.67
N TYR A 166 2.53 15.11 -14.44
CA TYR A 166 3.91 15.24 -14.00
C TYR A 166 4.29 16.68 -13.69
N ALA A 167 3.90 17.64 -14.55
CA ALA A 167 4.12 19.06 -14.30
C ALA A 167 3.44 19.53 -13.01
N ALA A 168 2.21 19.09 -12.75
CA ALA A 168 1.50 19.40 -11.51
C ALA A 168 2.21 18.83 -10.26
N ILE A 169 2.72 17.60 -10.30
CA ILE A 169 3.48 17.00 -9.21
C ILE A 169 4.83 17.70 -9.02
N LYS A 170 5.52 18.09 -10.09
CA LYS A 170 6.75 18.88 -9.99
C LYS A 170 6.53 20.21 -9.29
N ALA A 171 5.48 20.95 -9.65
CA ALA A 171 5.12 22.20 -9.00
C ALA A 171 4.84 22.02 -7.49
N LYS A 172 4.17 20.93 -7.09
CA LYS A 172 3.98 20.57 -5.68
C LYS A 172 5.32 20.25 -5.00
N ASN A 173 6.24 19.59 -5.71
CA ASN A 173 7.54 19.19 -5.16
C ASN A 173 8.48 20.39 -4.95
N GLU A 174 8.40 21.42 -5.78
CA GLU A 174 9.20 22.66 -5.65
C GLU A 174 8.97 23.36 -4.31
N ILE A 175 7.80 23.17 -3.68
CA ILE A 175 7.46 23.83 -2.40
C ILE A 175 8.33 23.28 -1.25
N ASN A 176 8.52 21.96 -1.17
CA ASN A 176 9.15 21.37 0.02
C ASN A 176 9.80 19.98 -0.20
N ASN A 177 9.98 19.56 -1.44
CA ASN A 177 10.55 18.27 -1.80
C ASN A 177 9.79 17.04 -1.25
N LYS A 178 8.45 17.12 -1.10
CA LYS A 178 7.62 16.06 -0.53
C LYS A 178 6.59 15.52 -1.51
N SER A 179 6.83 15.63 -2.81
CA SER A 179 5.93 15.09 -3.83
C SER A 179 6.67 14.20 -4.81
N ARG A 180 6.08 13.09 -5.25
CA ARG A 180 6.75 12.09 -6.09
C ARG A 180 5.82 11.52 -7.13
N VAL A 181 6.43 11.04 -8.23
CA VAL A 181 5.71 10.23 -9.24
C VAL A 181 5.94 8.75 -8.93
N LEU A 182 4.90 7.96 -8.96
CA LEU A 182 4.92 6.53 -8.68
C LEU A 182 4.32 5.76 -9.85
N ALA A 183 4.76 4.53 -10.08
CA ALA A 183 4.19 3.70 -11.14
C ALA A 183 4.08 2.24 -10.74
N GLY A 184 3.12 1.53 -11.34
CA GLY A 184 3.03 0.08 -11.33
C GLY A 184 4.20 -0.57 -12.07
N TYR A 185 4.39 -1.88 -11.88
CA TYR A 185 5.50 -2.63 -12.48
C TYR A 185 5.15 -3.14 -13.90
N CYS A 186 4.84 -2.23 -14.83
CA CYS A 186 4.38 -2.57 -16.18
C CYS A 186 5.43 -2.39 -17.28
N TRP A 187 6.56 -1.76 -16.97
CA TRP A 187 7.63 -1.52 -17.92
C TRP A 187 8.87 -2.32 -17.57
N ASP A 188 9.49 -2.92 -18.57
CA ASP A 188 10.75 -3.67 -18.38
C ASP A 188 11.83 -2.73 -17.88
N TRP A 189 12.56 -3.16 -16.88
CA TRP A 189 13.65 -2.42 -16.27
C TRP A 189 14.99 -2.93 -16.82
N PRO A 190 15.54 -2.29 -17.86
CA PRO A 190 16.76 -2.76 -18.50
C PRO A 190 17.95 -2.68 -17.55
N LYS A 191 18.90 -3.59 -17.70
CA LYS A 191 20.12 -3.58 -16.87
C LYS A 191 20.99 -2.36 -17.17
N GLU A 192 21.06 -1.97 -18.43
CA GLU A 192 21.74 -0.79 -18.91
C GLU A 192 20.91 0.45 -18.57
N GLY A 193 21.51 1.45 -17.95
CA GLY A 193 20.84 2.68 -17.58
C GLY A 193 20.11 2.71 -16.23
N ARG A 194 20.14 1.64 -15.43
CA ARG A 194 19.49 1.58 -14.10
C ARG A 194 19.90 2.68 -13.12
N THR A 195 21.00 3.36 -13.39
CA THR A 195 21.52 4.44 -12.55
C THR A 195 21.49 5.79 -13.26
N SER A 196 20.89 5.85 -14.46
CA SER A 196 20.87 7.06 -15.27
C SER A 196 19.43 7.56 -15.47
N SER A 197 19.17 8.78 -15.03
CA SER A 197 17.89 9.46 -15.28
C SER A 197 17.69 9.87 -16.75
N LEU A 198 18.68 9.66 -17.61
CA LEU A 198 18.60 9.88 -19.07
C LEU A 198 17.84 8.75 -19.76
N VAL A 199 17.88 7.54 -19.22
CA VAL A 199 17.13 6.38 -19.72
C VAL A 199 15.70 6.48 -19.25
N LYS A 200 14.76 6.50 -20.20
CA LYS A 200 13.31 6.61 -19.91
C LYS A 200 12.67 5.22 -20.06
N ASP A 201 12.54 4.51 -18.94
CA ASP A 201 11.99 3.15 -18.92
C ASP A 201 10.47 3.17 -19.10
N ILE A 202 9.79 4.10 -18.43
CA ILE A 202 8.36 4.34 -18.64
C ILE A 202 8.24 5.23 -19.85
N GLN A 203 7.63 4.70 -20.92
CA GLN A 203 7.35 5.42 -22.15
C GLN A 203 5.87 5.32 -22.48
N ILE A 204 5.27 6.46 -22.80
CA ILE A 204 3.87 6.60 -23.24
C ILE A 204 3.91 7.37 -24.55
N PRO A 205 4.13 6.67 -25.68
CA PRO A 205 4.42 7.30 -26.98
C PRO A 205 3.33 8.24 -27.48
N GLU A 206 2.05 7.91 -27.23
CA GLU A 206 0.90 8.73 -27.65
C GLU A 206 0.88 10.13 -27.04
N HIS A 207 1.59 10.34 -25.94
CA HIS A 207 1.74 11.63 -25.28
C HIS A 207 3.18 12.18 -25.36
N ASN A 208 4.06 11.50 -26.10
CA ASN A 208 5.50 11.83 -26.13
C ASN A 208 6.07 11.97 -24.69
N PHE A 209 5.58 11.14 -23.77
CA PHE A 209 5.99 11.15 -22.35
C PHE A 209 7.02 10.06 -22.09
N GLY A 210 8.03 10.40 -21.30
CA GLY A 210 8.99 9.43 -20.81
C GLY A 210 9.61 9.85 -19.48
N ILE A 211 9.70 8.90 -18.54
CA ILE A 211 10.34 9.10 -17.24
C ILE A 211 11.16 7.85 -16.87
N SER A 212 12.29 8.04 -16.17
CA SER A 212 13.08 6.93 -15.62
C SER A 212 12.31 6.27 -14.49
N TRP A 213 12.52 4.97 -14.29
CA TRP A 213 11.80 4.23 -13.27
C TRP A 213 12.74 3.57 -12.28
N ASN A 214 12.52 3.86 -10.98
CA ASN A 214 13.13 3.17 -9.84
C ASN A 214 14.66 3.00 -10.00
N LEU A 215 15.39 4.11 -10.11
CA LEU A 215 16.83 4.09 -10.32
C LEU A 215 17.55 3.31 -9.22
N GLY A 216 18.50 2.46 -9.63
CA GLY A 216 19.18 1.52 -8.74
C GLY A 216 20.13 2.15 -7.72
N ASN A 217 20.46 3.42 -7.87
CA ASN A 217 21.27 4.21 -6.95
C ASN A 217 20.45 5.08 -5.99
N SER A 218 19.13 5.14 -6.15
CA SER A 218 18.21 5.89 -5.30
C SER A 218 17.82 5.08 -4.07
N THR A 219 18.68 5.02 -3.06
CA THR A 219 18.40 4.30 -1.80
C THR A 219 17.51 5.08 -0.84
N THR A 220 17.37 6.39 -1.06
CA THR A 220 16.61 7.35 -0.23
C THR A 220 15.61 8.13 -1.07
N TYR A 221 14.97 7.46 -2.01
CA TYR A 221 14.01 8.01 -2.98
C TYR A 221 13.05 9.06 -2.39
N ALA A 222 12.51 8.80 -1.21
CA ALA A 222 11.51 9.70 -0.60
C ALA A 222 12.06 11.09 -0.23
N ILE A 223 13.35 11.20 0.07
CA ILE A 223 13.98 12.44 0.56
C ILE A 223 15.03 13.03 -0.38
N ASP A 224 15.42 12.29 -1.41
CA ASP A 224 16.37 12.74 -2.41
C ASP A 224 15.70 13.80 -3.34
N PRO A 225 16.25 15.03 -3.46
CA PRO A 225 15.68 16.07 -4.32
C PRO A 225 15.60 15.66 -5.80
N ASP A 226 16.56 14.87 -6.28
CA ASP A 226 16.61 14.45 -7.68
C ASP A 226 15.58 13.38 -8.04
N SER A 227 15.00 12.71 -7.05
CA SER A 227 14.00 11.64 -7.24
C SER A 227 12.70 12.12 -7.89
N ILE A 228 12.48 13.43 -8.00
CA ILE A 228 11.35 13.96 -8.79
C ILE A 228 11.50 13.65 -10.29
N ASN A 229 12.71 13.38 -10.77
CA ASN A 229 13.00 13.07 -12.16
C ASN A 229 12.87 11.57 -12.50
N GLU A 230 12.49 10.77 -11.52
CA GLU A 230 12.19 9.34 -11.69
C GLU A 230 10.82 8.98 -11.10
N ALA A 231 10.21 7.91 -11.58
CA ALA A 231 9.05 7.31 -10.94
C ALA A 231 9.50 6.23 -9.95
N GLY A 232 9.02 6.29 -8.72
CA GLY A 232 9.21 5.25 -7.73
C GLY A 232 8.28 4.05 -7.94
N CYS A 233 8.62 2.94 -7.31
CA CYS A 233 7.80 1.74 -7.29
C CYS A 233 7.27 1.43 -5.88
N ILE A 234 6.43 0.41 -5.77
CA ILE A 234 5.89 -0.03 -4.48
C ILE A 234 6.99 -0.32 -3.43
N HIS A 235 8.13 -0.85 -3.85
CA HIS A 235 9.21 -1.22 -2.94
C HIS A 235 10.02 -0.03 -2.41
N THR A 236 10.04 1.09 -3.15
CA THR A 236 10.72 2.31 -2.74
C THR A 236 9.84 3.26 -1.94
N THR A 237 8.52 3.00 -1.90
CA THR A 237 7.54 3.92 -1.30
C THR A 237 6.70 3.32 -0.17
N GLN A 238 6.54 1.99 -0.11
CA GLN A 238 5.79 1.34 0.96
C GLN A 238 6.46 1.57 2.33
N GLY A 239 5.68 1.97 3.32
CA GLY A 239 6.18 2.40 4.65
C GLY A 239 6.67 3.86 4.68
N LEU A 240 6.50 4.63 3.58
CA LEU A 240 6.84 6.05 3.47
C LEU A 240 5.62 6.83 2.99
N GLU A 241 5.60 8.13 3.25
CA GLU A 241 4.50 9.03 2.90
C GLU A 241 5.05 10.30 2.23
N PHE A 242 4.22 10.89 1.36
CA PHE A 242 4.50 12.11 0.63
C PHE A 242 3.36 13.12 0.86
N GLU A 243 3.53 14.38 0.53
CA GLU A 243 2.39 15.29 0.54
C GLU A 243 1.48 15.05 -0.69
N TYR A 244 2.08 14.92 -1.87
CA TYR A 244 1.36 14.59 -3.09
C TYR A 244 2.03 13.44 -3.84
N VAL A 245 1.23 12.61 -4.46
CA VAL A 245 1.71 11.56 -5.37
C VAL A 245 1.03 11.65 -6.73
N GLY A 246 1.81 11.45 -7.79
CA GLY A 246 1.31 11.22 -9.14
C GLY A 246 1.47 9.74 -9.47
N VAL A 247 0.37 9.02 -9.69
CA VAL A 247 0.40 7.57 -9.90
C VAL A 247 0.11 7.23 -11.36
N ILE A 248 1.06 6.60 -12.04
CA ILE A 248 0.88 6.05 -13.38
C ILE A 248 0.38 4.61 -13.25
N ILE A 249 -0.85 4.37 -13.69
CA ILE A 249 -1.49 3.06 -13.70
C ILE A 249 -1.27 2.46 -15.09
N GLY A 250 -0.58 1.31 -15.14
CA GLY A 250 -0.27 0.62 -16.38
C GLY A 250 -1.36 -0.37 -16.81
N ASP A 251 -1.08 -1.09 -17.91
CA ASP A 251 -2.04 -2.01 -18.54
C ASP A 251 -2.29 -3.30 -17.74
N ASP A 252 -1.61 -3.49 -16.61
CA ASP A 252 -1.88 -4.60 -15.69
C ASP A 252 -3.22 -4.43 -14.94
N LEU A 253 -3.78 -3.21 -14.94
CA LEU A 253 -5.11 -2.91 -14.44
C LEU A 253 -5.90 -2.15 -15.50
N ARG A 254 -7.00 -2.73 -16.01
CA ARG A 254 -7.83 -2.18 -17.07
C ARG A 254 -9.31 -2.24 -16.72
N TYR A 255 -10.11 -1.45 -17.41
CA TYR A 255 -11.58 -1.56 -17.34
C TYR A 255 -12.12 -1.79 -18.75
N GLU A 256 -12.67 -2.97 -18.98
CA GLU A 256 -13.17 -3.42 -20.27
C GLU A 256 -14.46 -4.23 -20.08
N ASN A 257 -15.43 -4.06 -20.94
CA ASN A 257 -16.71 -4.79 -20.89
C ASN A 257 -17.39 -4.69 -19.51
N SER A 258 -17.39 -3.51 -18.91
CA SER A 258 -17.97 -3.22 -17.58
C SER A 258 -17.33 -4.00 -16.42
N LYS A 259 -16.08 -4.45 -16.57
CA LYS A 259 -15.33 -5.20 -15.55
C LYS A 259 -13.92 -4.61 -15.34
N LEU A 260 -13.51 -4.59 -14.10
CA LEU A 260 -12.12 -4.33 -13.74
C LEU A 260 -11.31 -5.61 -13.99
N ILE A 261 -10.28 -5.50 -14.84
CA ILE A 261 -9.46 -6.63 -15.29
C ILE A 261 -8.04 -6.46 -14.78
N VAL A 262 -7.55 -7.49 -14.10
CA VAL A 262 -6.14 -7.62 -13.74
C VAL A 262 -5.46 -8.56 -14.73
N ASP A 263 -4.39 -8.08 -15.37
CA ASP A 263 -3.61 -8.85 -16.35
C ASP A 263 -2.12 -8.89 -16.00
N ILE A 264 -1.71 -9.96 -15.37
CA ILE A 264 -0.31 -10.15 -14.97
C ILE A 264 0.66 -10.30 -16.15
N ASN A 265 0.17 -10.55 -17.38
CA ASN A 265 1.03 -10.62 -18.56
C ASN A 265 1.44 -9.23 -19.08
N LYS A 266 0.75 -8.17 -18.60
CA LYS A 266 1.10 -6.77 -18.84
C LYS A 266 2.10 -6.23 -17.82
N ARG A 267 2.46 -7.02 -16.82
CA ARG A 267 3.56 -6.67 -15.90
C ARG A 267 4.91 -7.00 -16.52
N ALA A 268 5.93 -6.25 -16.13
CA ALA A 268 7.29 -6.45 -16.62
C ALA A 268 7.79 -7.87 -16.32
N LYS A 269 8.57 -8.44 -17.23
CA LYS A 269 9.17 -9.78 -17.06
C LYS A 269 10.11 -9.86 -15.87
N THR A 270 10.68 -8.71 -15.47
CA THR A 270 11.60 -8.57 -14.33
C THR A 270 10.89 -8.44 -12.98
N ASP A 271 9.56 -8.35 -12.96
CA ASP A 271 8.79 -8.19 -11.74
C ASP A 271 8.89 -9.41 -10.81
N GLN A 272 9.54 -9.21 -9.67
CA GLN A 272 9.70 -10.25 -8.66
C GLN A 272 8.47 -10.39 -7.74
N SER A 273 7.55 -9.42 -7.76
CA SER A 273 6.38 -9.43 -6.87
C SER A 273 5.41 -10.57 -7.21
N ILE A 274 5.33 -10.94 -8.49
CA ILE A 274 4.47 -12.01 -9.00
C ILE A 274 5.24 -13.30 -9.33
N LYS A 275 6.52 -13.39 -8.93
CA LYS A 275 7.32 -14.59 -9.22
C LYS A 275 6.74 -15.82 -8.55
N GLY A 276 6.39 -16.83 -9.36
CA GLY A 276 5.74 -18.08 -8.94
C GLY A 276 4.24 -18.15 -9.28
N ILE A 277 3.58 -17.00 -9.50
CA ILE A 277 2.13 -16.95 -9.75
C ILE A 277 1.72 -17.71 -11.04
N LYS A 278 2.56 -17.66 -12.09
CA LYS A 278 2.30 -18.38 -13.34
C LYS A 278 2.29 -19.91 -13.16
N LYS A 279 3.06 -20.43 -12.20
CA LYS A 279 3.03 -21.83 -11.82
C LYS A 279 1.72 -22.14 -11.09
N LEU A 280 1.37 -21.33 -10.11
CA LEU A 280 0.12 -21.48 -9.38
C LEU A 280 -1.11 -21.40 -10.29
N LEU A 281 -1.13 -20.49 -11.26
CA LEU A 281 -2.22 -20.40 -12.25
C LEU A 281 -2.41 -21.67 -13.08
N LYS A 282 -1.35 -22.46 -13.29
CA LYS A 282 -1.46 -23.77 -13.97
C LYS A 282 -1.95 -24.87 -13.03
N GLU A 283 -1.53 -24.85 -11.76
CA GLU A 283 -1.84 -25.87 -10.77
C GLU A 283 -3.22 -25.64 -10.12
N ASN A 284 -3.55 -24.39 -9.83
CA ASN A 284 -4.82 -23.97 -9.25
C ASN A 284 -5.21 -22.58 -9.82
N PRO A 285 -5.91 -22.53 -10.97
CA PRO A 285 -6.27 -21.29 -11.64
C PRO A 285 -7.04 -20.31 -10.76
N GLU A 286 -8.03 -20.79 -10.02
CA GLU A 286 -8.88 -19.96 -9.16
C GLU A 286 -8.06 -19.21 -8.11
N GLU A 287 -7.25 -19.93 -7.36
CA GLU A 287 -6.39 -19.35 -6.35
C GLU A 287 -5.30 -18.44 -6.96
N GLY A 288 -4.76 -18.84 -8.12
CA GLY A 288 -3.80 -18.02 -8.86
C GLY A 288 -4.38 -16.67 -9.29
N TYR A 289 -5.62 -16.65 -9.81
CA TYR A 289 -6.32 -15.41 -10.17
C TYR A 289 -6.67 -14.57 -8.93
N ARG A 290 -7.13 -15.21 -7.87
CA ARG A 290 -7.43 -14.52 -6.60
C ARG A 290 -6.22 -13.75 -6.07
N ILE A 291 -5.07 -14.43 -6.01
CA ILE A 291 -3.82 -13.80 -5.52
C ILE A 291 -3.31 -12.73 -6.50
N ALA A 292 -3.43 -12.96 -7.82
CA ALA A 292 -3.05 -11.95 -8.81
C ALA A 292 -3.86 -10.67 -8.65
N ASN A 293 -5.18 -10.79 -8.51
CA ASN A 293 -6.07 -9.67 -8.25
C ASN A 293 -5.69 -8.92 -6.98
N GLU A 294 -5.48 -9.67 -5.88
CA GLU A 294 -5.06 -9.11 -4.60
C GLU A 294 -3.77 -8.29 -4.73
N ILE A 295 -2.72 -8.84 -5.33
CA ILE A 295 -1.41 -8.16 -5.45
C ILE A 295 -1.49 -6.89 -6.29
N VAL A 296 -2.15 -6.94 -7.45
CA VAL A 296 -2.22 -5.78 -8.36
C VAL A 296 -3.08 -4.67 -7.76
N LYS A 297 -4.26 -5.01 -7.25
CA LYS A 297 -5.17 -4.04 -6.63
C LYS A 297 -4.54 -3.41 -5.38
N ASN A 298 -3.95 -4.20 -4.50
CA ASN A 298 -3.24 -3.71 -3.32
C ASN A 298 -2.02 -2.86 -3.68
N THR A 299 -1.34 -3.17 -4.79
CA THR A 299 -0.23 -2.33 -5.28
C THR A 299 -0.74 -0.93 -5.59
N TYR A 300 -1.79 -0.80 -6.41
CA TYR A 300 -2.32 0.52 -6.76
C TYR A 300 -2.98 1.21 -5.56
N ARG A 301 -3.73 0.48 -4.73
CA ARG A 301 -4.24 1.02 -3.46
C ARG A 301 -3.11 1.62 -2.62
N THR A 302 -2.04 0.87 -2.45
CA THR A 302 -0.89 1.33 -1.65
C THR A 302 -0.23 2.56 -2.27
N LEU A 303 0.01 2.58 -3.59
CA LEU A 303 0.58 3.74 -4.27
C LEU A 303 -0.31 4.98 -4.15
N MET A 304 -1.61 4.82 -4.38
CA MET A 304 -2.58 5.92 -4.32
C MET A 304 -2.83 6.47 -2.91
N THR A 305 -2.51 5.70 -1.87
CA THR A 305 -2.62 6.14 -0.47
C THR A 305 -1.31 6.66 0.11
N ARG A 306 -0.24 6.86 -0.69
CA ARG A 306 1.03 7.44 -0.23
C ARG A 306 1.01 8.96 -0.11
N GLY A 307 0.08 9.65 -0.79
CA GLY A 307 -0.10 11.09 -0.67
C GLY A 307 -0.91 11.44 0.57
N GLN A 308 -0.39 12.31 1.44
CA GLN A 308 -1.14 12.80 2.59
C GLN A 308 -2.18 13.85 2.19
N LYS A 309 -1.84 14.75 1.27
CA LYS A 309 -2.69 15.87 0.85
C LYS A 309 -3.41 15.62 -0.47
N GLY A 310 -2.84 14.77 -1.33
CA GLY A 310 -3.49 14.48 -2.62
C GLY A 310 -2.83 13.38 -3.42
N CYS A 311 -3.63 12.81 -4.33
CA CYS A 311 -3.24 11.80 -5.28
C CYS A 311 -3.74 12.18 -6.68
N TYR A 312 -2.83 12.29 -7.62
CA TYR A 312 -3.09 12.56 -9.03
C TYR A 312 -2.84 11.27 -9.81
N ILE A 313 -3.76 10.88 -10.68
CA ILE A 313 -3.60 9.64 -11.44
C ILE A 313 -3.61 9.88 -12.94
N TYR A 314 -2.85 9.06 -13.64
CA TYR A 314 -2.93 8.84 -15.08
C TYR A 314 -3.04 7.34 -15.34
N CYS A 315 -3.98 6.94 -16.22
CA CYS A 315 -4.17 5.54 -16.62
C CYS A 315 -3.80 5.38 -18.10
N THR A 316 -2.96 4.38 -18.43
CA THR A 316 -2.68 4.02 -19.82
C THR A 316 -3.94 3.49 -20.52
N ASN A 317 -4.79 2.76 -19.79
CA ASN A 317 -6.08 2.31 -20.30
C ASN A 317 -7.16 3.40 -20.18
N LYS A 318 -7.64 3.92 -21.33
CA LYS A 318 -8.69 4.97 -21.38
C LYS A 318 -10.00 4.51 -20.73
N GLY A 319 -10.35 3.22 -20.85
CA GLY A 319 -11.53 2.66 -20.19
C GLY A 319 -11.45 2.77 -18.69
N LEU A 320 -10.28 2.49 -18.11
CA LEU A 320 -10.02 2.64 -16.67
C LEU A 320 -10.08 4.11 -16.24
N ALA A 321 -9.47 5.02 -17.02
CA ALA A 321 -9.55 6.45 -16.72
C ALA A 321 -11.00 6.95 -16.68
N ASN A 322 -11.81 6.56 -17.66
CA ASN A 322 -13.24 6.90 -17.70
C ASN A 322 -14.02 6.26 -16.53
N TYR A 323 -13.71 5.01 -16.18
CA TYR A 323 -14.32 4.34 -15.03
C TYR A 323 -14.06 5.12 -13.73
N PHE A 324 -12.81 5.51 -13.47
CA PHE A 324 -12.48 6.34 -12.31
C PHE A 324 -13.20 7.70 -12.33
N LYS A 325 -13.27 8.36 -13.50
CA LYS A 325 -14.00 9.63 -13.65
C LYS A 325 -15.49 9.48 -13.35
N LEU A 326 -16.12 8.43 -13.88
CA LEU A 326 -17.53 8.15 -13.63
C LEU A 326 -17.78 7.84 -12.16
N ALA A 327 -16.94 7.00 -11.55
CA ALA A 327 -17.04 6.67 -10.13
C ALA A 327 -16.86 7.91 -9.24
N TYR A 328 -15.90 8.79 -9.58
CA TYR A 328 -15.67 10.04 -8.87
C TYR A 328 -16.85 11.01 -9.00
N ASN A 329 -17.38 11.19 -10.21
CA ASN A 329 -18.52 12.06 -10.46
C ASN A 329 -19.83 11.53 -9.90
N HIS A 330 -20.02 10.21 -9.84
CA HIS A 330 -21.22 9.63 -9.18
C HIS A 330 -21.23 9.88 -7.69
N GLN A 331 -20.08 9.97 -7.06
CA GLN A 331 -19.97 10.36 -5.67
C GLN A 331 -20.41 11.84 -5.45
N LEU A 332 -20.14 12.73 -6.40
CA LEU A 332 -20.62 14.10 -6.41
C LEU A 332 -22.14 14.21 -6.57
N SER A 333 -22.77 13.25 -7.26
CA SER A 333 -24.23 13.23 -7.46
C SER A 333 -25.01 12.56 -6.32
N TYR A 334 -24.31 11.88 -5.39
CA TYR A 334 -24.88 11.25 -4.20
C TYR A 334 -24.80 12.12 -2.93
N THR A 335 -24.43 13.40 -3.04
CA THR A 335 -24.78 14.34 -1.98
C THR A 335 -26.30 14.29 -1.85
N TYR A 336 -26.78 13.65 -0.79
CA TYR A 336 -28.19 13.52 -0.47
C TYR A 336 -28.83 14.90 -0.58
N ASP A 337 -29.78 15.03 -1.47
CA ASP A 337 -30.76 16.12 -1.39
C ASP A 337 -31.65 15.80 -0.18
N GLU A 338 -31.31 16.37 0.97
CA GLU A 338 -32.04 16.19 2.24
C GLU A 338 -33.52 16.52 2.10
N SER A 339 -33.93 17.16 1.00
CA SER A 339 -35.33 17.47 0.71
C SER A 339 -36.18 16.25 0.32
N GLN A 340 -35.58 15.07 0.07
CA GLN A 340 -36.28 13.85 -0.33
C GLN A 340 -36.30 12.73 0.74
N VAL A 341 -35.86 12.98 1.95
CA VAL A 341 -36.00 12.01 3.03
C VAL A 341 -37.44 12.02 3.50
N VAL A 342 -38.29 11.19 2.92
CA VAL A 342 -39.55 10.78 3.50
C VAL A 342 -39.20 9.99 4.75
N LEU A 343 -39.32 10.62 5.92
CA LEU A 343 -39.23 9.93 7.20
C LEU A 343 -40.28 8.84 7.19
N ALA A 344 -39.87 7.58 7.18
CA ALA A 344 -40.77 6.46 7.44
C ALA A 344 -41.38 6.70 8.83
N GLU A 345 -42.68 6.96 8.90
CA GLU A 345 -43.41 7.11 10.16
C GLU A 345 -43.17 5.84 11.00
N GLN A 346 -42.54 6.01 12.14
CA GLN A 346 -42.47 4.94 13.12
C GLN A 346 -43.87 4.64 13.57
N PRO A 347 -44.34 3.38 13.60
CA PRO A 347 -45.66 3.06 14.16
C PRO A 347 -45.66 3.47 15.63
N LEU A 348 -46.63 4.35 15.96
CA LEU A 348 -46.91 4.76 17.32
C LEU A 348 -47.05 3.53 18.21
N ALA A 349 -46.24 3.41 19.23
CA ALA A 349 -46.38 2.38 20.27
C ALA A 349 -47.75 2.54 20.94
N ALA A 350 -48.56 1.49 20.88
CA ALA A 350 -49.86 1.46 21.52
C ALA A 350 -49.70 1.61 23.04
N ASP A 351 -50.26 2.67 23.56
CA ASP A 351 -50.32 3.00 24.97
C ASP A 351 -51.14 1.93 25.72
N LYS A 352 -50.48 1.10 26.51
CA LYS A 352 -51.16 0.19 27.44
C LYS A 352 -51.48 0.96 28.70
N THR A 353 -52.63 1.60 28.68
CA THR A 353 -53.24 2.06 29.93
C THR A 353 -53.70 0.86 30.77
N SER A 354 -52.97 0.56 31.80
CA SER A 354 -53.38 -0.38 32.86
C SER A 354 -54.36 0.35 33.77
N SER A 355 -55.62 -0.04 33.73
CA SER A 355 -56.59 0.29 34.73
C SER A 355 -56.32 -0.54 35.99
N ASN A 356 -55.79 0.09 37.03
CA ASN A 356 -55.88 -0.44 38.39
C ASN A 356 -57.21 -0.06 38.98
N THR A 357 -58.08 -1.06 39.26
CA THR A 357 -59.24 -0.91 40.14
C THR A 357 -58.90 -1.66 41.45
N ILE A 358 -58.94 -0.90 42.51
CA ILE A 358 -58.86 -1.29 43.91
C ILE A 358 -60.08 -2.12 44.30
N LYS A 359 -59.87 -3.24 44.92
CA LYS A 359 -60.54 -3.67 46.17
C LYS A 359 -59.67 -4.63 46.98
#